data_783fefa743b0574d3b1a99803fdbe6df
#
_entry.id   783fefa743b0574d3b1a99803fdbe6df
#
_cell.length_a   1.000
_cell.length_b   1.000
_cell.length_c   1.000
_cell.angle_alpha   90.00
_cell.angle_beta   90.00
_cell.angle_gamma   90.00
#
_symmetry.space_group_name_H-M   'P 1'
#
loop_
_entity.id
_entity.type
_entity.pdbx_description
1 polymer ?
#
loop_
_entity_poly.entity_id
_entity_poly.type
_entity_poly.pdbx_seq_one_letter_code
_entity_poly.pdbx_strand_id
1 'polypeptide(L)'
;MDIKAEFLRIMAKQTEIALATSVNNIPNVRIVNFYFEPAENILYFSSFKGNDKVKEINANPNVAFTTIPHGGNEHVKAKGIVQKSFKTIFDLAEQFIAKIPGYKDTIEYAGESLILFEIRFDTAVVTKDLHSIKTLKL
;
A
#
# COMPACT_ATOMS: atom_id res chain seq x y z
N MET A 1 24.33 -4.08 0.48
CA MET A 1 22.97 -3.95 -0.08
C MET A 1 22.73 -2.50 -0.45
N ASP A 2 22.34 -2.25 -1.70
CA ASP A 2 21.79 -0.94 -2.08
C ASP A 2 20.33 -0.89 -1.62
N ILE A 3 20.10 -0.25 -0.50
CA ILE A 3 18.80 -0.26 0.16
C ILE A 3 17.71 0.41 -0.68
N LYS A 4 18.02 1.49 -1.37
CA LYS A 4 17.04 2.19 -2.21
C LYS A 4 16.63 1.33 -3.41
N ALA A 5 17.59 0.67 -4.05
CA ALA A 5 17.31 -0.23 -5.17
C ALA A 5 16.45 -1.42 -4.72
N GLU A 6 16.76 -2.00 -3.55
CA GLU A 6 15.97 -3.12 -3.01
C GLU A 6 14.56 -2.67 -2.61
N PHE A 7 14.43 -1.49 -2.03
CA PHE A 7 13.13 -0.91 -1.72
C PHE A 7 12.27 -0.80 -2.98
N LEU A 8 12.80 -0.18 -4.02
CA LEU A 8 12.06 0.00 -5.27
C LEU A 8 11.70 -1.32 -5.94
N ARG A 9 12.62 -2.29 -5.89
CA ARG A 9 12.37 -3.61 -6.46
C ARG A 9 11.23 -4.32 -5.73
N ILE A 10 11.26 -4.34 -4.41
CA ILE A 10 10.22 -5.01 -3.60
C ILE A 10 8.86 -4.33 -3.80
N MET A 11 8.84 -2.99 -3.75
CA MET A 11 7.59 -2.23 -3.93
C MET A 11 6.99 -2.42 -5.33
N ALA A 12 7.81 -2.63 -6.34
CA ALA A 12 7.33 -2.90 -7.70
C ALA A 12 6.83 -4.33 -7.87
N LYS A 13 7.47 -5.28 -7.19
CA LYS A 13 7.21 -6.71 -7.38
C LYS A 13 6.05 -7.23 -6.54
N GLN A 14 5.99 -6.85 -5.27
CA GLN A 14 4.96 -7.35 -4.36
C GLN A 14 3.65 -6.62 -4.59
N THR A 15 2.53 -7.33 -4.45
CA THR A 15 1.22 -6.85 -4.92
C THR A 15 0.25 -6.51 -3.79
N GLU A 16 0.55 -6.94 -2.56
CA GLU A 16 -0.34 -6.77 -1.42
C GLU A 16 0.40 -6.21 -0.22
N ILE A 17 -0.34 -5.49 0.59
CA ILE A 17 0.11 -5.06 1.92
C ILE A 17 -0.89 -5.56 2.96
N ALA A 18 -0.39 -5.85 4.17
CA ALA A 18 -1.21 -5.90 5.37
C ALA A 18 -1.27 -4.48 5.91
N LEU A 19 -2.47 -3.91 5.92
CA LEU A 19 -2.71 -2.53 6.32
C LEU A 19 -3.32 -2.50 7.71
N ALA A 20 -2.62 -1.87 8.66
CA ALA A 20 -3.08 -1.71 10.03
C ALA A 20 -3.65 -0.31 10.25
N THR A 21 -4.82 -0.27 10.87
CA THR A 21 -5.51 0.94 11.31
C THR A 21 -5.84 0.84 12.78
N SER A 22 -6.16 1.96 13.42
CA SER A 22 -6.68 1.91 14.79
C SER A 22 -7.70 3.01 15.03
N VAL A 23 -8.67 2.71 15.89
CA VAL A 23 -9.69 3.67 16.34
C VAL A 23 -9.89 3.43 17.83
N ASN A 24 -9.80 4.48 18.64
CA ASN A 24 -9.95 4.38 20.10
C ASN A 24 -9.02 3.31 20.71
N ASN A 25 -7.77 3.25 20.23
CA ASN A 25 -6.77 2.26 20.68
C ASN A 25 -7.12 0.81 20.34
N ILE A 26 -8.08 0.56 19.47
CA ILE A 26 -8.40 -0.78 18.99
C ILE A 26 -7.80 -0.95 17.60
N PRO A 27 -6.76 -1.80 17.45
CA PRO A 27 -6.14 -2.02 16.16
C PRO A 27 -6.96 -2.96 15.28
N ASN A 28 -6.81 -2.80 13.98
CA ASN A 28 -7.39 -3.71 13.00
C ASN A 28 -6.37 -3.90 11.86
N VAL A 29 -6.44 -5.02 11.17
CA VAL A 29 -5.54 -5.30 10.05
C VAL A 29 -6.29 -6.06 8.95
N ARG A 30 -5.98 -5.74 7.68
CA ARG A 30 -6.52 -6.42 6.50
C ARG A 30 -5.51 -6.37 5.37
N ILE A 31 -5.73 -7.18 4.35
CA ILE A 31 -4.86 -7.23 3.18
C ILE A 31 -5.53 -6.48 2.04
N VAL A 32 -4.77 -5.61 1.38
CA VAL A 32 -5.22 -4.86 0.21
C VAL A 32 -4.14 -4.91 -0.87
N ASN A 33 -4.56 -4.82 -2.13
CA ASN A 33 -3.64 -4.64 -3.24
C ASN A 33 -3.12 -3.20 -3.24
N PHE A 34 -1.91 -2.99 -3.75
CA PHE A 34 -1.33 -1.66 -3.79
C PHE A 34 -0.52 -1.40 -5.06
N TYR A 35 -0.34 -0.11 -5.34
CA TYR A 35 0.61 0.39 -6.32
C TYR A 35 1.45 1.49 -5.66
N PHE A 36 2.76 1.40 -5.78
CA PHE A 36 3.67 2.44 -5.29
C PHE A 36 4.17 3.28 -6.44
N GLU A 37 3.99 4.61 -6.36
CA GLU A 37 4.48 5.56 -7.35
C GLU A 37 5.85 6.11 -6.91
N PRO A 38 6.95 5.66 -7.54
CA PRO A 38 8.29 6.05 -7.10
C PRO A 38 8.61 7.54 -7.29
N ALA A 39 8.00 8.18 -8.28
CA ALA A 39 8.24 9.61 -8.53
C ALA A 39 7.67 10.49 -7.42
N GLU A 40 6.63 10.04 -6.74
CA GLU A 40 5.95 10.79 -5.70
C GLU A 40 6.18 10.25 -4.29
N ASN A 41 6.74 9.03 -4.17
CA ASN A 41 6.84 8.29 -2.91
C ASN A 41 5.47 8.07 -2.24
N ILE A 42 4.46 7.76 -3.05
CA ILE A 42 3.10 7.51 -2.57
C ILE A 42 2.71 6.06 -2.83
N LEU A 43 2.17 5.41 -1.80
CA LEU A 43 1.54 4.11 -1.93
C LEU A 43 0.04 4.32 -2.10
N TYR A 44 -0.52 3.80 -3.20
CA TYR A 44 -1.94 3.88 -3.52
C TYR A 44 -2.62 2.54 -3.28
N PHE A 45 -3.82 2.59 -2.72
CA PHE A 45 -4.71 1.43 -2.63
C PHE A 45 -6.16 1.88 -2.77
N SER A 46 -7.05 0.96 -3.11
CA SER A 46 -8.48 1.28 -3.23
C SER A 46 -9.31 0.50 -2.25
N SER A 47 -10.48 1.01 -1.94
CA SER A 47 -11.45 0.35 -1.09
C SER A 47 -12.87 0.68 -1.54
N PHE A 48 -13.80 -0.23 -1.30
CA PHE A 48 -15.21 0.02 -1.60
C PHE A 48 -15.79 1.12 -0.71
N LYS A 49 -16.62 1.97 -1.28
CA LYS A 49 -17.38 2.98 -0.55
C LYS A 49 -18.21 2.29 0.54
N GLY A 50 -18.24 2.89 1.72
CA GLY A 50 -19.00 2.35 2.85
C GLY A 50 -18.35 1.18 3.58
N ASN A 51 -17.18 0.75 3.18
CA ASN A 51 -16.40 -0.28 3.88
C ASN A 51 -15.98 0.26 5.26
N ASP A 52 -15.90 -0.63 6.26
CA ASP A 52 -15.47 -0.24 7.61
C ASP A 52 -14.09 0.39 7.63
N LYS A 53 -13.19 -0.06 6.77
CA LYS A 53 -11.86 0.52 6.58
C LYS A 53 -11.91 2.01 6.25
N VAL A 54 -12.86 2.43 5.40
CA VAL A 54 -13.02 3.84 5.04
C VAL A 54 -13.42 4.65 6.27
N LYS A 55 -14.31 4.14 7.11
CA LYS A 55 -14.72 4.79 8.36
C LYS A 55 -13.55 4.89 9.34
N GLU A 56 -12.77 3.82 9.48
CA GLU A 56 -11.61 3.80 10.35
C GLU A 56 -10.55 4.83 9.92
N ILE A 57 -10.27 4.91 8.63
CA ILE A 57 -9.32 5.86 8.07
C ILE A 57 -9.76 7.31 8.30
N ASN A 58 -11.05 7.58 8.14
CA ASN A 58 -11.59 8.92 8.38
C ASN A 58 -11.51 9.31 9.86
N ALA A 59 -11.64 8.34 10.76
CA ALA A 59 -11.55 8.58 12.20
C ALA A 59 -10.09 8.76 12.66
N ASN A 60 -9.16 8.03 12.07
CA ASN A 60 -7.74 8.11 12.42
C ASN A 60 -6.88 7.83 11.18
N PRO A 61 -6.17 8.85 10.66
CA PRO A 61 -5.38 8.70 9.44
C PRO A 61 -4.02 8.02 9.66
N ASN A 62 -3.63 7.76 10.90
CA ASN A 62 -2.36 7.09 11.18
C ASN A 62 -2.49 5.60 10.88
N VAL A 63 -1.61 5.09 10.03
CA VAL A 63 -1.61 3.70 9.60
C VAL A 63 -0.22 3.11 9.63
N ALA A 64 -0.15 1.79 9.59
CA ALA A 64 1.09 1.07 9.35
C ALA A 64 0.84 0.00 8.31
N PHE A 65 1.87 -0.39 7.59
CA PHE A 65 1.75 -1.47 6.63
C PHE A 65 3.02 -2.31 6.56
N THR A 66 2.85 -3.52 6.09
CA THR A 66 3.95 -4.37 5.61
C THR A 66 3.56 -4.98 4.29
N THR A 67 4.48 -5.01 3.35
CA THR A 67 4.25 -5.76 2.11
C THR A 67 4.25 -7.26 2.42
N ILE A 68 3.55 -8.04 1.59
CA ILE A 68 3.44 -9.49 1.77
C ILE A 68 4.46 -10.18 0.87
N PRO A 69 5.40 -10.97 1.42
CA PRO A 69 6.35 -11.72 0.61
C PRO A 69 5.66 -12.73 -0.29
N HIS A 70 6.14 -12.87 -1.53
CA HIS A 70 5.68 -13.92 -2.44
C HIS A 70 6.34 -15.27 -2.13
N GLY A 71 7.45 -15.22 -1.43
CA GLY A 71 8.22 -16.36 -0.95
C GLY A 71 9.40 -15.82 -0.16
N GLY A 72 9.92 -16.59 0.80
CA GLY A 72 10.98 -16.09 1.66
C GLY A 72 10.51 -14.99 2.60
N ASN A 73 11.41 -14.07 2.95
CA ASN A 73 11.17 -13.06 3.98
C ASN A 73 11.31 -11.62 3.50
N GLU A 74 11.56 -11.37 2.21
CA GLU A 74 11.76 -9.98 1.78
C GLU A 74 10.47 -9.19 1.85
N HIS A 75 10.53 -8.04 2.50
CA HIS A 75 9.37 -7.16 2.65
C HIS A 75 9.80 -5.75 3.04
N VAL A 76 8.86 -4.83 2.92
CA VAL A 76 9.01 -3.44 3.32
C VAL A 76 7.90 -3.12 4.32
N LYS A 77 8.25 -2.49 5.43
CA LYS A 77 7.24 -2.00 6.37
C LYS A 77 7.46 -0.52 6.68
N ALA A 78 6.38 0.18 6.94
CA ALA A 78 6.43 1.60 7.27
C ALA A 78 5.19 2.03 8.06
N LYS A 79 5.31 3.18 8.69
CA LYS A 79 4.18 3.91 9.28
C LYS A 79 3.94 5.14 8.42
N GLY A 80 2.70 5.53 8.26
CA GLY A 80 2.39 6.66 7.42
C GLY A 80 1.05 7.30 7.73
N ILE A 81 0.71 8.28 6.91
CA ILE A 81 -0.55 9.00 6.99
C ILE A 81 -1.33 8.69 5.72
N VAL A 82 -2.58 8.28 5.89
CA VAL A 82 -3.47 7.99 4.77
C VAL A 82 -4.46 9.12 4.56
N GLN A 83 -4.74 9.39 3.29
CA GLN A 83 -5.79 10.33 2.91
C GLN A 83 -6.47 9.86 1.63
N LYS A 84 -7.71 10.28 1.43
CA LYS A 84 -8.39 10.05 0.16
C LYS A 84 -7.63 10.80 -0.94
N SER A 85 -7.37 10.13 -2.06
CA SER A 85 -6.70 10.75 -3.20
C SER A 85 -7.67 11.65 -3.96
N PHE A 86 -7.14 12.68 -4.62
CA PHE A 86 -7.89 13.43 -5.63
C PHE A 86 -8.02 12.67 -6.94
N LYS A 87 -7.19 11.65 -7.13
CA LYS A 87 -7.27 10.75 -8.29
C LYS A 87 -8.30 9.66 -8.02
N THR A 88 -8.73 9.01 -9.09
CA THR A 88 -9.59 7.83 -9.03
C THR A 88 -8.81 6.60 -9.49
N ILE A 89 -9.38 5.43 -9.27
CA ILE A 89 -8.78 4.18 -9.78
C ILE A 89 -8.64 4.19 -11.29
N PHE A 90 -9.50 4.94 -11.99
CA PHE A 90 -9.42 5.07 -13.45
C PHE A 90 -8.17 5.84 -13.88
N ASP A 91 -7.72 6.81 -13.09
CA ASP A 91 -6.50 7.57 -13.37
C ASP A 91 -5.24 6.71 -13.25
N LEU A 92 -5.28 5.67 -12.42
CA LEU A 92 -4.16 4.75 -12.21
C LEU A 92 -4.43 3.34 -12.74
N ALA A 93 -5.42 3.21 -13.63
CA ALA A 93 -5.85 1.91 -14.14
C ALA A 93 -4.71 1.14 -14.81
N GLU A 94 -3.91 1.78 -15.66
CA GLU A 94 -2.78 1.13 -16.34
C GLU A 94 -1.80 0.53 -15.34
N GLN A 95 -1.45 1.30 -14.32
CA GLN A 95 -0.47 0.88 -13.30
C GLN A 95 -0.98 -0.30 -12.49
N PHE A 96 -2.23 -0.26 -12.04
CA PHE A 96 -2.82 -1.36 -11.28
C PHE A 96 -3.00 -2.60 -12.12
N ILE A 97 -3.46 -2.46 -13.36
CA ILE A 97 -3.67 -3.59 -14.28
C ILE A 97 -2.35 -4.27 -14.63
N ALA A 98 -1.31 -3.48 -14.88
CA ALA A 98 0.01 -4.02 -15.21
C ALA A 98 0.63 -4.80 -14.06
N LYS A 99 0.35 -4.41 -12.82
CA LYS A 99 0.97 -4.98 -11.63
C LYS A 99 0.18 -6.15 -11.06
N ILE A 100 -1.15 -6.06 -11.02
CA ILE A 100 -1.99 -6.96 -10.23
C ILE A 100 -2.84 -7.83 -11.17
N PRO A 101 -2.63 -9.16 -11.17
CA PRO A 101 -3.41 -10.06 -12.00
C PRO A 101 -4.91 -9.92 -11.73
N GLY A 102 -5.70 -9.82 -12.81
CA GLY A 102 -7.16 -9.72 -12.72
C GLY A 102 -7.72 -8.36 -12.34
N TYR A 103 -6.87 -7.36 -12.13
CA TYR A 103 -7.36 -6.04 -11.67
C TYR A 103 -8.18 -5.31 -12.73
N LYS A 104 -7.95 -5.60 -14.00
CA LYS A 104 -8.78 -5.04 -15.08
C LYS A 104 -10.26 -5.38 -14.89
N ASP A 105 -10.55 -6.63 -14.54
CA ASP A 105 -11.91 -7.06 -14.26
C ASP A 105 -12.49 -6.35 -13.05
N THR A 106 -11.69 -6.16 -12.02
CA THR A 106 -12.09 -5.42 -10.82
C THR A 106 -12.50 -3.99 -11.14
N ILE A 107 -11.72 -3.31 -11.97
CA ILE A 107 -12.02 -1.93 -12.37
C ILE A 107 -13.28 -1.87 -13.25
N GLU A 108 -13.39 -2.76 -14.23
CA GLU A 108 -14.54 -2.79 -15.12
C GLU A 108 -15.84 -3.08 -14.37
N TYR A 109 -15.78 -3.99 -13.39
CA TYR A 109 -16.95 -4.43 -12.65
C TYR A 109 -17.34 -3.48 -11.51
N ALA A 110 -16.36 -2.92 -10.80
CA ALA A 110 -16.58 -2.20 -9.54
C ALA A 110 -15.88 -0.85 -9.43
N GLY A 111 -15.21 -0.37 -10.50
CA GLY A 111 -14.38 0.84 -10.44
C GLY A 111 -15.09 2.06 -9.89
N GLU A 112 -16.36 2.27 -10.25
CA GLU A 112 -17.15 3.41 -9.79
C GLU A 112 -17.47 3.34 -8.29
N SER A 113 -17.42 2.15 -7.71
CA SER A 113 -17.68 1.91 -6.29
C SER A 113 -16.41 1.98 -5.44
N LEU A 114 -15.25 2.23 -6.05
CA LEU A 114 -13.96 2.27 -5.36
C LEU A 114 -13.55 3.70 -5.04
N ILE A 115 -12.99 3.87 -3.85
CA ILE A 115 -12.30 5.12 -3.43
C ILE A 115 -10.81 4.82 -3.44
N LEU A 116 -10.03 5.71 -4.08
CA LEU A 116 -8.58 5.61 -4.08
C LEU A 116 -8.01 6.36 -2.89
N PHE A 117 -7.12 5.71 -2.15
CA PHE A 117 -6.40 6.29 -1.02
C PHE A 117 -4.92 6.35 -1.30
N GLU A 118 -4.24 7.29 -0.67
CA GLU A 118 -2.80 7.42 -0.73
C GLU A 118 -2.21 7.41 0.68
N ILE A 119 -1.11 6.67 0.82
CA ILE A 119 -0.32 6.65 2.05
C ILE A 119 0.99 7.36 1.77
N ARG A 120 1.30 8.37 2.57
CA ARG A 120 2.57 9.08 2.55
C ARG A 120 3.40 8.66 3.75
N PHE A 121 4.66 8.35 3.50
CA PHE A 121 5.60 7.94 4.53
C PHE A 121 7.00 8.42 4.14
N ASP A 122 7.84 8.70 5.14
CA ASP A 122 9.19 9.24 4.92
C ASP A 122 10.29 8.28 5.32
N THR A 123 9.94 7.18 5.98
CA THR A 123 10.90 6.19 6.46
C THR A 123 10.32 4.79 6.26
N ALA A 124 11.13 3.88 5.77
CA ALA A 124 10.74 2.48 5.59
C ALA A 124 11.82 1.55 6.13
N VAL A 125 11.42 0.41 6.66
CA VAL A 125 12.33 -0.66 7.03
C VAL A 125 12.31 -1.70 5.94
N VAL A 126 13.45 -1.93 5.32
CA VAL A 126 13.61 -2.85 4.20
C VAL A 126 14.30 -4.12 4.69
N THR A 127 13.64 -5.25 4.56
CA THR A 127 14.18 -6.57 4.89
C THR A 127 14.40 -7.33 3.59
N LYS A 128 15.66 -7.63 3.26
CA LYS A 128 15.99 -8.47 2.13
C LYS A 128 16.03 -9.95 2.56
N ASP A 129 16.68 -10.19 3.70
CA ASP A 129 16.74 -11.49 4.35
C ASP A 129 17.01 -11.27 5.84
N LEU A 130 17.21 -12.37 6.60
CA LEU A 130 17.42 -12.30 8.05
C LEU A 130 18.69 -11.54 8.46
N HIS A 131 19.64 -11.35 7.54
CA HIS A 131 20.91 -10.68 7.81
C HIS A 131 20.98 -9.28 7.20
N SER A 132 20.00 -8.88 6.41
CA SER A 132 20.01 -7.61 5.67
C SER A 132 18.71 -6.86 5.93
N ILE A 133 18.67 -6.17 7.07
CA ILE A 133 17.51 -5.36 7.50
C ILE A 133 18.03 -3.95 7.71
N LYS A 134 17.51 -2.98 6.96
CA LYS A 134 17.97 -1.58 7.05
C LYS A 134 16.82 -0.60 6.97
N THR A 135 17.01 0.54 7.62
CA THR A 135 16.06 1.66 7.56
C THR A 135 16.46 2.58 6.41
N LEU A 136 15.50 2.87 5.55
CA LEU A 136 15.65 3.79 4.44
C LEU A 136 14.88 5.07 4.74
N LYS A 137 15.56 6.20 4.61
CA LYS A 137 14.92 7.52 4.69
C LYS A 137 14.64 7.99 3.27
N LEU A 138 13.38 8.24 2.97
CA LEU A 138 12.93 8.63 1.63
C LEU A 138 13.05 10.12 1.34
#